data_8cd1c63999556f55e6e7d59bf17e675d
#
_entry.id   8cd1c63999556f55e6e7d59bf17e675d
#
_cell.length_a   1.000
_cell.length_b   1.000
_cell.length_c   1.000
_cell.angle_alpha   90.00
_cell.angle_beta   90.00
_cell.angle_gamma   90.00
#
_symmetry.space_group_name_H-M   'P 1'
#
loop_
_entity.id
_entity.type
_entity.pdbx_description
1 polymer ?
#
loop_
_entity_poly.entity_id
_entity_poly.type
_entity_poly.pdbx_seq_one_letter_code
_entity_poly.pdbx_strand_id
1 'polypeptide(L)'
;MTTKTIREIALAWKSDKQRYVKQSTYAAYVLVLENHILPSFGDCDALSEKLVQEFVLQKLNGGLSIKTVKDILIVLKMVMKFGVKNEWMNYCEWDIKYPTTETNKEIEVLTVAHHKKILDFIKQNFTFRNLGIYISLTTGLRIGEICGLKWSDINTDNGTIVVNRTIERIYMVEGERKHTELVINTPKTKNSC
;
A
#
# COMPACT_ATOMS: atom_id res chain seq x y z
N MET A 1 -24.54 8.67 25.11
CA MET A 1 -23.62 8.33 23.98
C MET A 1 -24.45 7.90 22.78
N THR A 2 -24.27 8.52 21.63
CA THR A 2 -24.94 8.10 20.41
C THR A 2 -24.06 7.02 19.77
N THR A 3 -24.43 5.75 19.90
CA THR A 3 -23.72 4.63 19.29
C THR A 3 -23.85 4.70 17.78
N LYS A 4 -22.74 4.59 17.05
CA LYS A 4 -22.70 4.59 15.58
C LYS A 4 -22.20 3.26 15.05
N THR A 5 -22.68 2.89 13.88
CA THR A 5 -22.18 1.71 13.16
C THR A 5 -20.75 1.91 12.66
N ILE A 6 -20.04 0.81 12.42
CA ILE A 6 -18.68 0.86 11.81
C ILE A 6 -18.71 1.61 10.48
N ARG A 7 -19.77 1.48 9.69
CA ARG A 7 -19.95 2.21 8.42
C ARG A 7 -19.95 3.73 8.64
N GLU A 8 -20.72 4.22 9.59
CA GLU A 8 -20.81 5.66 9.88
C GLU A 8 -19.47 6.20 10.40
N ILE A 9 -18.82 5.44 11.30
CA ILE A 9 -17.49 5.78 11.83
C ILE A 9 -16.45 5.79 10.71
N ALA A 10 -16.45 4.76 9.84
CA ALA A 10 -15.50 4.65 8.73
C ALA A 10 -15.67 5.78 7.71
N LEU A 11 -16.89 6.21 7.40
CA LEU A 11 -17.14 7.34 6.51
C LEU A 11 -16.63 8.66 7.11
N ALA A 12 -16.87 8.90 8.38
CA ALA A 12 -16.35 10.08 9.09
C ALA A 12 -14.81 10.06 9.16
N TRP A 13 -14.24 8.89 9.51
CA TRP A 13 -12.79 8.70 9.55
C TRP A 13 -12.14 8.89 8.17
N LYS A 14 -12.75 8.36 7.11
CA LYS A 14 -12.29 8.52 5.72
C LYS A 14 -12.21 10.01 5.34
N SER A 15 -13.25 10.78 5.64
CA SER A 15 -13.30 12.23 5.39
C SER A 15 -12.22 13.00 6.18
N ASP A 16 -11.98 12.61 7.44
CA ASP A 16 -10.90 13.19 8.25
C ASP A 16 -9.53 12.88 7.67
N LYS A 17 -9.26 11.60 7.36
CA LYS A 17 -7.96 11.13 6.86
C LYS A 17 -7.55 11.75 5.53
N GLN A 18 -8.47 12.03 4.64
CA GLN A 18 -8.19 12.66 3.34
C GLN A 18 -7.40 13.98 3.47
N ARG A 19 -7.53 14.68 4.59
CA ARG A 19 -6.86 15.97 4.85
C ARG A 19 -5.39 15.84 5.26
N TYR A 20 -4.97 14.67 5.77
CA TYR A 20 -3.68 14.51 6.47
C TYR A 20 -2.74 13.48 5.85
N VAL A 21 -3.21 12.69 4.90
CA VAL A 21 -2.39 11.64 4.29
C VAL A 21 -2.19 11.88 2.79
N LYS A 22 -1.09 11.33 2.25
CA LYS A 22 -0.87 11.35 0.79
C LYS A 22 -2.01 10.63 0.07
N GLN A 23 -2.32 11.07 -1.14
CA GLN A 23 -3.42 10.52 -1.95
C GLN A 23 -3.28 9.00 -2.19
N SER A 24 -2.05 8.49 -2.40
CA SER A 24 -1.81 7.05 -2.54
C SER A 24 -2.13 6.26 -1.26
N THR A 25 -1.83 6.83 -0.08
CA THR A 25 -2.18 6.21 1.20
C THR A 25 -3.69 6.25 1.44
N TYR A 26 -4.33 7.36 1.11
CA TYR A 26 -5.78 7.48 1.19
C TYR A 26 -6.49 6.45 0.30
N ALA A 27 -6.05 6.33 -0.95
CA ALA A 27 -6.58 5.33 -1.88
C ALA A 27 -6.45 3.90 -1.35
N ALA A 28 -5.31 3.55 -0.74
CA ALA A 28 -5.12 2.25 -0.11
C ALA A 28 -6.10 2.02 1.06
N TYR A 29 -6.34 3.02 1.90
CA TYR A 29 -7.31 2.92 2.99
C TYR A 29 -8.74 2.73 2.46
N VAL A 30 -9.12 3.47 1.42
CA VAL A 30 -10.44 3.33 0.79
C VAL A 30 -10.63 1.92 0.25
N LEU A 31 -9.63 1.35 -0.44
CA LEU A 31 -9.70 -0.02 -0.94
C LEU A 31 -9.86 -1.05 0.19
N VAL A 32 -9.16 -0.90 1.30
CA VAL A 32 -9.29 -1.78 2.45
C VAL A 32 -10.68 -1.67 3.07
N LEU A 33 -11.20 -0.45 3.22
CA LEU A 33 -12.55 -0.23 3.74
C LEU A 33 -13.61 -0.89 2.85
N GLU A 34 -13.62 -0.56 1.56
CA GLU A 34 -14.67 -0.98 0.63
C GLU A 34 -14.63 -2.49 0.34
N ASN A 35 -13.43 -3.09 0.23
CA ASN A 35 -13.30 -4.49 -0.16
C ASN A 35 -13.33 -5.47 1.02
N HIS A 36 -13.02 -5.01 2.24
CA HIS A 36 -12.84 -5.92 3.36
C HIS A 36 -13.63 -5.53 4.60
N ILE A 37 -13.56 -4.28 5.04
CA ILE A 37 -14.11 -3.87 6.35
C ILE A 37 -15.61 -3.64 6.27
N LEU A 38 -16.08 -2.80 5.35
CA LEU A 38 -17.50 -2.46 5.24
C LEU A 38 -18.40 -3.65 4.87
N PRO A 39 -17.99 -4.58 3.97
CA PRO A 39 -18.80 -5.76 3.68
C PRO A 39 -18.95 -6.72 4.87
N SER A 40 -17.98 -6.73 5.79
CA SER A 40 -17.97 -7.68 6.91
C SER A 40 -18.48 -7.08 8.22
N PHE A 41 -18.24 -5.78 8.46
CA PHE A 41 -18.49 -5.13 9.74
C PHE A 41 -19.31 -3.84 9.64
N GLY A 42 -19.66 -3.40 8.42
CA GLY A 42 -20.26 -2.08 8.21
C GLY A 42 -21.50 -1.82 9.07
N ASP A 43 -22.33 -2.82 9.27
CA ASP A 43 -23.60 -2.69 9.98
C ASP A 43 -23.50 -3.06 11.48
N CYS A 44 -22.27 -3.37 11.96
CA CYS A 44 -22.03 -3.62 13.38
C CYS A 44 -21.83 -2.30 14.13
N ASP A 45 -22.31 -2.22 15.35
CA ASP A 45 -22.09 -1.13 16.31
C ASP A 45 -20.98 -1.47 17.33
N ALA A 46 -20.67 -2.76 17.50
CA ALA A 46 -19.59 -3.27 18.32
C ALA A 46 -18.92 -4.47 17.66
N LEU A 47 -17.63 -4.68 17.94
CA LEU A 47 -16.85 -5.80 17.42
C LEU A 47 -16.27 -6.61 18.59
N SER A 48 -16.73 -7.85 18.72
CA SER A 48 -16.14 -8.80 19.68
C SER A 48 -14.87 -9.43 19.09
N GLU A 49 -13.96 -9.86 19.96
CA GLU A 49 -12.76 -10.59 19.56
C GLU A 49 -13.09 -11.82 18.72
N LYS A 50 -14.14 -12.58 19.11
CA LYS A 50 -14.60 -13.74 18.37
C LYS A 50 -14.96 -13.41 16.92
N LEU A 51 -15.74 -12.35 16.72
CA LEU A 51 -16.16 -11.91 15.38
C LEU A 51 -14.96 -11.53 14.51
N VAL A 52 -13.98 -10.82 15.10
CA VAL A 52 -12.75 -10.42 14.39
C VAL A 52 -11.87 -11.63 14.11
N GLN A 53 -11.78 -12.59 15.03
CA GLN A 53 -11.04 -13.84 14.82
C GLN A 53 -11.65 -14.69 13.69
N GLU A 54 -12.97 -14.81 13.63
CA GLU A 54 -13.68 -15.49 12.54
C GLU A 54 -13.42 -14.82 11.19
N PHE A 55 -13.46 -13.49 11.15
CA PHE A 55 -13.09 -12.73 9.95
C PHE A 55 -11.66 -13.01 9.49
N VAL A 56 -10.70 -13.05 10.42
CA VAL A 56 -9.29 -13.36 10.10
C VAL A 56 -9.19 -14.74 9.46
N LEU A 57 -9.81 -15.75 10.05
CA LEU A 57 -9.79 -17.11 9.51
C LEU A 57 -10.46 -17.19 8.14
N GLN A 58 -11.59 -16.51 7.95
CA GLN A 58 -12.27 -16.44 6.66
C GLN A 58 -11.39 -15.81 5.57
N LYS A 59 -10.68 -14.70 5.87
CA LYS A 59 -9.78 -14.04 4.90
C LYS A 59 -8.57 -14.90 4.55
N LEU A 60 -8.00 -15.60 5.54
CA LEU A 60 -6.88 -16.53 5.32
C LEU A 60 -7.32 -17.74 4.47
N ASN A 61 -8.48 -18.33 4.77
CA ASN A 61 -9.07 -19.42 3.98
C ASN A 61 -9.42 -18.98 2.55
N GLY A 62 -9.73 -17.69 2.37
CA GLY A 62 -9.93 -17.05 1.06
C GLY A 62 -8.64 -16.75 0.30
N GLY A 63 -7.47 -17.19 0.80
CA GLY A 63 -6.17 -17.09 0.13
C GLY A 63 -5.38 -15.82 0.39
N LEU A 64 -5.82 -14.95 1.31
CA LEU A 64 -5.04 -13.77 1.69
C LEU A 64 -3.85 -14.17 2.58
N SER A 65 -2.72 -13.51 2.40
CA SER A 65 -1.55 -13.70 3.27
C SER A 65 -1.82 -13.14 4.68
N ILE A 66 -1.15 -13.73 5.68
CA ILE A 66 -1.20 -13.21 7.07
C ILE A 66 -0.82 -11.73 7.13
N LYS A 67 0.18 -11.31 6.35
CA LYS A 67 0.60 -9.91 6.27
C LYS A 67 -0.56 -9.03 5.79
N THR A 68 -1.23 -9.40 4.70
CA THR A 68 -2.37 -8.64 4.16
C THR A 68 -3.51 -8.53 5.17
N VAL A 69 -3.82 -9.64 5.88
CA VAL A 69 -4.87 -9.63 6.90
C VAL A 69 -4.49 -8.72 8.07
N LYS A 70 -3.23 -8.73 8.50
CA LYS A 70 -2.73 -7.80 9.53
C LYS A 70 -2.87 -6.34 9.09
N ASP A 71 -2.54 -6.02 7.83
CA ASP A 71 -2.68 -4.67 7.28
C ASP A 71 -4.16 -4.22 7.27
N ILE A 72 -5.11 -5.12 6.95
CA ILE A 72 -6.55 -4.85 7.04
C ILE A 72 -6.95 -4.53 8.49
N LEU A 73 -6.48 -5.32 9.47
CA LEU A 73 -6.79 -5.08 10.88
C LEU A 73 -6.17 -3.79 11.42
N ILE A 74 -5.02 -3.35 10.89
CA ILE A 74 -4.44 -2.04 11.24
C ILE A 74 -5.43 -0.93 10.85
N VAL A 75 -6.00 -0.97 9.65
CA VAL A 75 -6.99 0.03 9.21
C VAL A 75 -8.26 -0.05 10.06
N LEU A 76 -8.76 -1.26 10.35
CA LEU A 76 -9.93 -1.42 11.23
C LEU A 76 -9.67 -0.82 12.62
N LYS A 77 -8.51 -1.09 13.23
CA LYS A 77 -8.12 -0.50 14.52
C LYS A 77 -8.02 1.04 14.45
N MET A 78 -7.59 1.61 13.32
CA MET A 78 -7.57 3.07 13.13
C MET A 78 -8.98 3.66 13.12
N VAL A 79 -9.93 3.00 12.43
CA VAL A 79 -11.35 3.42 12.40
C VAL A 79 -11.95 3.35 13.79
N MET A 80 -11.73 2.25 14.51
CA MET A 80 -12.24 2.10 15.88
C MET A 80 -11.66 3.13 16.84
N LYS A 81 -10.35 3.37 16.80
CA LYS A 81 -9.71 4.41 17.62
C LYS A 81 -10.32 5.80 17.37
N PHE A 82 -10.67 6.08 16.12
CA PHE A 82 -11.36 7.32 15.78
C PHE A 82 -12.77 7.36 16.37
N GLY A 83 -13.53 6.25 16.31
CA GLY A 83 -14.83 6.13 16.93
C GLY A 83 -14.80 6.32 18.45
N VAL A 84 -13.83 5.71 19.12
CA VAL A 84 -13.61 5.85 20.57
C VAL A 84 -13.26 7.29 20.93
N LYS A 85 -12.35 7.93 20.17
CA LYS A 85 -11.96 9.34 20.39
C LYS A 85 -13.15 10.31 20.29
N ASN A 86 -14.16 9.99 19.47
CA ASN A 86 -15.35 10.79 19.30
C ASN A 86 -16.53 10.33 20.18
N GLU A 87 -16.29 9.42 21.12
CA GLU A 87 -17.31 8.87 22.04
C GLU A 87 -18.49 8.17 21.35
N TRP A 88 -18.26 7.60 20.13
CA TRP A 88 -19.27 6.89 19.36
C TRP A 88 -19.27 5.38 19.60
N MET A 89 -18.22 4.85 20.22
CA MET A 89 -18.10 3.44 20.59
C MET A 89 -17.14 3.27 21.75
N ASN A 90 -17.24 2.14 22.44
CA ASN A 90 -16.32 1.76 23.50
C ASN A 90 -15.02 1.17 22.94
N TYR A 91 -13.93 1.35 23.68
CA TYR A 91 -12.66 0.70 23.34
C TYR A 91 -12.77 -0.82 23.56
N CYS A 92 -12.25 -1.57 22.59
CA CYS A 92 -12.10 -3.02 22.68
C CYS A 92 -10.71 -3.39 22.19
N GLU A 93 -10.01 -4.19 22.96
CA GLU A 93 -8.72 -4.78 22.58
C GLU A 93 -8.95 -6.25 22.20
N TRP A 94 -8.21 -6.73 21.18
CA TRP A 94 -8.31 -8.10 20.69
C TRP A 94 -6.94 -8.76 20.68
N ASP A 95 -6.86 -9.98 21.21
CA ASP A 95 -5.71 -10.87 21.06
C ASP A 95 -5.96 -11.84 19.89
N ILE A 96 -5.62 -11.40 18.68
CA ILE A 96 -5.88 -12.16 17.46
C ILE A 96 -4.77 -13.18 17.18
N LYS A 97 -5.17 -14.44 17.07
CA LYS A 97 -4.28 -15.57 16.78
C LYS A 97 -4.18 -15.82 15.27
N TYR A 98 -2.95 -16.09 14.82
CA TYR A 98 -2.66 -16.44 13.44
C TYR A 98 -2.10 -17.86 13.34
N PRO A 99 -2.41 -18.61 12.26
CA PRO A 99 -1.78 -19.89 12.02
C PRO A 99 -0.26 -19.73 11.92
N THR A 100 0.49 -20.66 12.49
CA THR A 100 1.93 -20.73 12.31
C THR A 100 2.20 -21.23 10.90
N THR A 101 2.68 -20.36 10.01
CA THR A 101 3.11 -20.76 8.66
C THR A 101 4.63 -20.82 8.63
N GLU A 102 5.19 -22.01 8.51
CA GLU A 102 6.61 -22.22 8.23
C GLU A 102 6.88 -21.92 6.75
N THR A 103 6.90 -20.66 6.35
CA THR A 103 7.35 -20.29 5.02
C THR A 103 8.38 -19.18 5.10
N ASN A 104 9.59 -19.53 5.49
CA ASN A 104 10.77 -18.79 5.11
C ASN A 104 10.96 -18.99 3.59
N LYS A 105 10.26 -18.21 2.76
CA LYS A 105 10.63 -18.10 1.35
C LYS A 105 11.98 -17.42 1.31
N GLU A 106 13.01 -18.19 0.96
CA GLU A 106 14.32 -17.61 0.64
C GLU A 106 14.13 -16.60 -0.48
N ILE A 107 14.67 -15.40 -0.29
CA ILE A 107 14.65 -14.37 -1.33
C ILE A 107 15.69 -14.79 -2.36
N GLU A 108 15.23 -15.16 -3.56
CA GLU A 108 16.13 -15.43 -4.68
C GLU A 108 16.81 -14.11 -5.11
N VAL A 109 18.12 -14.08 -5.00
CA VAL A 109 18.93 -12.93 -5.43
C VAL A 109 19.60 -13.29 -6.76
N LEU A 110 19.62 -12.34 -7.70
CA LEU A 110 20.32 -12.53 -8.97
C LEU A 110 21.82 -12.78 -8.73
N THR A 111 22.34 -13.85 -9.29
CA THR A 111 23.79 -14.09 -9.29
C THR A 111 24.48 -13.06 -10.19
N VAL A 112 25.77 -12.82 -9.95
CA VAL A 112 26.59 -11.92 -10.79
C VAL A 112 26.55 -12.32 -12.26
N ALA A 113 26.55 -13.63 -12.54
CA ALA A 113 26.47 -14.16 -13.91
C ALA A 113 25.10 -13.86 -14.57
N HIS A 114 24.00 -14.01 -13.83
CA HIS A 114 22.66 -13.68 -14.33
C HIS A 114 22.51 -12.17 -14.55
N HIS A 115 23.00 -11.35 -13.61
CA HIS A 115 23.01 -9.90 -13.74
C HIS A 115 23.74 -9.45 -15.02
N LYS A 116 24.95 -9.98 -15.28
CA LYS A 116 25.71 -9.67 -16.49
C LYS A 116 24.97 -10.06 -17.76
N LYS A 117 24.40 -11.27 -17.83
CA LYS A 117 23.60 -11.73 -18.98
C LYS A 117 22.42 -10.80 -19.27
N ILE A 118 21.71 -10.34 -18.24
CA ILE A 118 20.58 -9.41 -18.41
C ILE A 118 21.09 -8.07 -18.97
N LEU A 119 22.17 -7.52 -18.44
CA LEU A 119 22.73 -6.27 -18.94
C LEU A 119 23.18 -6.37 -20.39
N ASP A 120 23.84 -7.46 -20.78
CA ASP A 120 24.30 -7.70 -22.15
C ASP A 120 23.09 -7.83 -23.11
N PHE A 121 22.04 -8.54 -22.71
CA PHE A 121 20.79 -8.63 -23.48
C PHE A 121 20.14 -7.26 -23.69
N ILE A 122 20.04 -6.45 -22.62
CA ILE A 122 19.43 -5.12 -22.68
C ILE A 122 20.21 -4.18 -23.62
N LYS A 123 21.54 -4.25 -23.60
CA LYS A 123 22.40 -3.43 -24.49
C LYS A 123 22.19 -3.79 -25.97
N GLN A 124 21.98 -5.08 -26.27
CA GLN A 124 21.75 -5.55 -27.64
C GLN A 124 20.31 -5.31 -28.12
N ASN A 125 19.35 -5.21 -27.20
CA ASN A 125 17.92 -5.08 -27.48
C ASN A 125 17.37 -3.81 -26.85
N PHE A 126 17.79 -2.65 -27.36
CA PHE A 126 17.38 -1.37 -26.80
C PHE A 126 15.88 -1.10 -27.03
N THR A 127 15.18 -0.81 -25.94
CA THR A 127 13.83 -0.23 -25.91
C THR A 127 13.74 0.70 -24.69
N PHE A 128 12.80 1.65 -24.66
CA PHE A 128 12.58 2.49 -23.47
C PHE A 128 12.24 1.66 -22.21
N ARG A 129 11.56 0.52 -22.38
CA ARG A 129 11.30 -0.41 -21.28
C ARG A 129 12.61 -1.01 -20.76
N ASN A 130 13.47 -1.47 -21.65
CA ASN A 130 14.77 -2.05 -21.31
C ASN A 130 15.71 -1.01 -20.68
N LEU A 131 15.64 0.26 -21.12
CA LEU A 131 16.36 1.36 -20.47
C LEU A 131 15.92 1.53 -18.99
N GLY A 132 14.62 1.47 -18.70
CA GLY A 132 14.12 1.53 -17.33
C GLY A 132 14.63 0.38 -16.46
N ILE A 133 14.68 -0.85 -17.02
CA ILE A 133 15.26 -2.01 -16.32
C ILE A 133 16.77 -1.82 -16.09
N TYR A 134 17.49 -1.32 -17.09
CA TYR A 134 18.92 -1.03 -16.99
C TYR A 134 19.20 -0.03 -15.86
N ILE A 135 18.48 1.08 -15.83
CA ILE A 135 18.59 2.10 -14.77
C ILE A 135 18.30 1.46 -13.39
N SER A 136 17.24 0.65 -13.28
CA SER A 136 16.91 -0.03 -12.02
C SER A 136 18.05 -0.93 -11.53
N LEU A 137 18.63 -1.74 -12.42
CA LEU A 137 19.69 -2.70 -12.09
C LEU A 137 21.02 -2.02 -11.74
N THR A 138 21.29 -0.86 -12.31
CA THR A 138 22.57 -0.15 -12.12
C THR A 138 22.54 0.87 -10.99
N THR A 139 21.37 1.46 -10.71
CA THR A 139 21.23 2.54 -9.71
C THR A 139 20.46 2.13 -8.46
N GLY A 140 19.68 1.05 -8.52
CA GLY A 140 18.78 0.65 -7.43
C GLY A 140 17.54 1.54 -7.28
N LEU A 141 17.27 2.46 -8.21
CA LEU A 141 16.10 3.32 -8.16
C LEU A 141 14.79 2.52 -8.22
N ARG A 142 13.79 2.98 -7.46
CA ARG A 142 12.45 2.37 -7.45
C ARG A 142 11.74 2.67 -8.77
N ILE A 143 10.85 1.76 -9.21
CA ILE A 143 10.12 1.90 -10.48
C ILE A 143 9.40 3.25 -10.60
N GLY A 144 8.78 3.75 -9.54
CA GLY A 144 8.11 5.04 -9.55
C GLY A 144 9.07 6.22 -9.71
N GLU A 145 10.27 6.13 -9.19
CA GLU A 145 11.34 7.12 -9.33
C GLU A 145 11.84 7.13 -10.78
N ILE A 146 12.09 5.95 -11.36
CA ILE A 146 12.51 5.79 -12.78
C ILE A 146 11.43 6.37 -13.72
N CYS A 147 10.15 6.06 -13.49
CA CYS A 147 9.06 6.62 -14.29
C CYS A 147 8.94 8.14 -14.17
N GLY A 148 9.44 8.70 -13.06
CA GLY A 148 9.44 10.14 -12.79
C GLY A 148 10.63 10.89 -13.39
N LEU A 149 11.67 10.22 -13.89
CA LEU A 149 12.87 10.86 -14.43
C LEU A 149 12.55 11.69 -15.68
N LYS A 150 13.21 12.83 -15.76
CA LYS A 150 13.29 13.69 -16.97
C LYS A 150 14.74 13.79 -17.43
N TRP A 151 14.96 14.11 -18.67
CA TRP A 151 16.31 14.35 -19.19
C TRP A 151 17.06 15.45 -18.41
N SER A 152 16.33 16.46 -17.93
CA SER A 152 16.89 17.52 -17.08
C SER A 152 17.36 17.06 -15.68
N ASP A 153 17.00 15.86 -15.26
CA ASP A 153 17.42 15.30 -13.97
C ASP A 153 18.74 14.51 -14.10
N ILE A 154 19.25 14.36 -15.33
CA ILE A 154 20.47 13.60 -15.65
C ILE A 154 21.58 14.56 -16.02
N ASN A 155 22.67 14.56 -15.26
CA ASN A 155 23.89 15.29 -15.60
C ASN A 155 24.94 14.30 -16.12
N THR A 156 25.20 14.35 -17.43
CA THR A 156 26.17 13.45 -18.08
C THR A 156 27.62 13.81 -17.80
N ASP A 157 27.89 15.09 -17.48
CA ASP A 157 29.26 15.58 -17.27
C ASP A 157 29.87 15.04 -15.97
N ASN A 158 29.03 14.95 -14.93
CA ASN A 158 29.45 14.42 -13.62
C ASN A 158 28.86 13.04 -13.29
N GLY A 159 28.07 12.44 -14.22
CA GLY A 159 27.49 11.10 -14.06
C GLY A 159 26.43 10.99 -12.95
N THR A 160 25.69 12.06 -12.68
CA THR A 160 24.70 12.07 -11.60
C THR A 160 23.25 12.08 -12.10
N ILE A 161 22.35 11.43 -11.33
CA ILE A 161 20.90 11.46 -11.53
C ILE A 161 20.27 12.04 -10.27
N VAL A 162 19.43 13.07 -10.42
CA VAL A 162 18.71 13.71 -9.31
C VAL A 162 17.27 13.22 -9.28
N VAL A 163 16.85 12.59 -8.19
CA VAL A 163 15.50 12.04 -8.03
C VAL A 163 14.60 13.09 -7.37
N ASN A 164 13.90 13.88 -8.18
CA ASN A 164 13.04 14.97 -7.71
C ASN A 164 11.58 14.55 -7.51
N ARG A 165 11.14 13.45 -8.14
CA ARG A 165 9.73 13.01 -8.14
C ARG A 165 9.60 11.51 -8.29
N THR A 166 8.43 11.00 -7.92
CA THR A 166 8.00 9.64 -8.18
C THR A 166 6.63 9.66 -8.85
N ILE A 167 6.38 8.73 -9.77
CA ILE A 167 5.07 8.53 -10.39
C ILE A 167 4.47 7.24 -9.84
N GLU A 168 3.25 7.34 -9.32
CA GLU A 168 2.49 6.21 -8.81
C GLU A 168 1.14 6.13 -9.55
N ARG A 169 0.74 4.92 -9.94
CA ARG A 169 -0.63 4.67 -10.41
C ARG A 169 -1.46 4.31 -9.19
N ILE A 170 -2.40 5.17 -8.83
CA ILE A 170 -3.28 4.96 -7.68
C ILE A 170 -4.69 4.65 -8.12
N TYR A 171 -5.38 3.86 -7.30
CA TYR A 171 -6.77 3.49 -7.53
C TYR A 171 -7.67 4.49 -6.80
N MET A 172 -8.59 5.10 -7.56
CA MET A 172 -9.53 6.08 -7.05
C MET A 172 -10.92 5.49 -6.96
N VAL A 173 -11.62 5.77 -5.86
CA VAL A 173 -13.01 5.41 -5.64
C VAL A 173 -13.79 6.70 -5.36
N GLU A 174 -14.64 7.09 -6.29
CA GLU A 174 -15.50 8.27 -6.20
C GLU A 174 -16.96 7.82 -6.34
N GLY A 175 -17.61 7.58 -5.21
CA GLY A 175 -18.94 6.95 -5.19
C GLY A 175 -18.88 5.54 -5.79
N GLU A 176 -19.66 5.27 -6.83
CA GLU A 176 -19.65 3.99 -7.56
C GLU A 176 -18.55 3.93 -8.63
N ARG A 177 -17.98 5.06 -9.01
CA ARG A 177 -16.97 5.14 -10.06
C ARG A 177 -15.60 4.72 -9.52
N LYS A 178 -15.02 3.74 -10.18
CA LYS A 178 -13.69 3.19 -9.88
C LYS A 178 -12.78 3.41 -11.08
N HIS A 179 -11.65 4.08 -10.90
CA HIS A 179 -10.68 4.34 -11.96
C HIS A 179 -9.26 4.41 -11.40
N THR A 180 -8.27 4.47 -12.27
CA THR A 180 -6.86 4.66 -11.86
C THR A 180 -6.33 5.96 -12.41
N GLU A 181 -5.57 6.69 -11.58
CA GLU A 181 -4.88 7.91 -11.97
C GLU A 181 -3.36 7.78 -11.79
N LEU A 182 -2.62 8.50 -12.63
CA LEU A 182 -1.18 8.70 -12.44
C LEU A 182 -0.97 9.95 -11.59
N VAL A 183 -0.32 9.76 -10.44
CA VAL A 183 -0.05 10.85 -9.51
C VAL A 183 1.45 11.05 -9.38
N ILE A 184 1.86 12.31 -9.50
CA ILE A 184 3.25 12.72 -9.30
C ILE A 184 3.41 13.17 -7.85
N ASN A 185 4.29 12.50 -7.13
CA ASN A 185 4.61 12.78 -5.73
C ASN A 185 6.09 13.12 -5.53
N THR A 186 6.42 13.72 -4.39
CA THR A 186 7.80 13.78 -3.92
C THR A 186 8.27 12.39 -3.44
N PRO A 187 9.57 12.06 -3.57
CA PRO A 187 10.12 10.81 -3.03
C PRO A 187 9.77 10.61 -1.55
N LYS A 188 9.68 9.33 -1.11
CA LYS A 188 9.28 9.00 0.28
C LYS A 188 10.36 9.34 1.31
N THR A 189 11.61 9.38 0.91
CA THR A 189 12.75 9.70 1.78
C THR A 189 13.61 10.78 1.14
N LYS A 190 14.12 11.72 1.96
CA LYS A 190 15.06 12.76 1.51
C LYS A 190 16.41 12.20 1.05
N ASN A 191 16.72 10.95 1.38
CA ASN A 191 18.00 10.28 1.09
C ASN A 191 17.86 9.23 -0.02
N SER A 192 16.88 9.36 -0.93
CA SER A 192 16.83 8.58 -2.17
C SER A 192 17.74 9.30 -3.20
N CYS A 193 19.04 9.33 -2.91
CA CYS A 193 20.10 9.74 -3.82
C CYS A 193 20.88 8.49 -4.23
#